data_2198f52bbff69f3cbad21036e8280ad3
#
_entry.id   2198f52bbff69f3cbad21036e8280ad3
#
_cell.length_a   1.000
_cell.length_b   1.000
_cell.length_c   1.000
_cell.angle_alpha   90.00
_cell.angle_beta   90.00
_cell.angle_gamma   90.00
#
_symmetry.space_group_name_H-M   'P 1'
#
loop_
_entity.id
_entity.type
_entity.pdbx_description
1 polymer ?
#
loop_
_entity_poly.entity_id
_entity_poly.type
_entity_poly.pdbx_seq_one_letter_code
_entity_poly.pdbx_strand_id
1 'polypeptide(L)'
;MRILVVEDDKSNAEYVRDGLIESGHNVDVANDGVDGLYLASEQKYDVLIVDRMLPKLDGLALIQALRSSGNKTPVLVLSSLAKVEERVKGLRSGGDDYMVKPFAFSELLARIETLTRRSWDNDSENNILQIGDLVMNLPARTLTRAGKNIPLQNREFKLLEYMMRRPDQVITRTMLLEGVWDFYFNPQTNLIDAQVSKLRQKIDKGFEKSLIHTVRGAGYKISVNP
;
A
#
# COMPACT_ATOMS: atom_id res chain seq x y z
N MET A 1 -0.16 0.24 1.19
CA MET A 1 -0.27 -0.17 -0.23
C MET A 1 0.84 0.50 -1.00
N ARG A 2 1.32 -0.15 -2.06
CA ARG A 2 2.22 0.46 -3.03
C ARG A 2 1.42 0.95 -4.23
N ILE A 3 1.50 2.22 -4.54
CA ILE A 3 0.67 2.91 -5.53
C ILE A 3 1.56 3.53 -6.59
N LEU A 4 1.23 3.35 -7.86
CA LEU A 4 1.86 4.11 -8.95
C LEU A 4 0.90 5.21 -9.40
N VAL A 5 1.38 6.43 -9.42
CA VAL A 5 0.70 7.60 -9.98
C VAL A 5 1.35 7.95 -11.31
N VAL A 6 0.58 7.95 -12.39
CA VAL A 6 1.02 8.36 -13.73
C VAL A 6 0.29 9.65 -14.09
N GLU A 7 0.99 10.77 -14.00
CA GLU A 7 0.43 12.13 -14.14
C GLU A 7 1.54 13.05 -14.64
N ASP A 8 1.31 13.79 -15.70
CA ASP A 8 2.29 14.70 -16.31
C ASP A 8 2.27 16.09 -15.67
N ASP A 9 1.13 16.52 -15.12
CA ASP A 9 1.07 17.76 -14.34
C ASP A 9 1.73 17.56 -12.98
N LYS A 10 2.86 18.24 -12.77
CA LYS A 10 3.65 18.13 -11.54
C LYS A 10 2.87 18.49 -10.27
N SER A 11 2.02 19.53 -10.35
CA SER A 11 1.25 20.00 -9.21
C SER A 11 0.19 18.98 -8.80
N ASN A 12 -0.49 18.36 -9.78
CA ASN A 12 -1.45 17.29 -9.53
C ASN A 12 -0.74 16.03 -9.00
N ALA A 13 0.39 15.64 -9.60
CA ALA A 13 1.18 14.50 -9.17
C ALA A 13 1.66 14.66 -7.72
N GLU A 14 2.18 15.83 -7.36
CA GLU A 14 2.61 16.14 -5.99
C GLU A 14 1.43 16.14 -5.01
N TYR A 15 0.32 16.75 -5.35
CA TYR A 15 -0.89 16.77 -4.52
C TYR A 15 -1.39 15.35 -4.21
N VAL A 16 -1.49 14.49 -5.23
CA VAL A 16 -1.93 13.10 -5.06
C VAL A 16 -0.88 12.29 -4.27
N ARG A 17 0.40 12.40 -4.64
CA ARG A 17 1.50 11.72 -3.96
C ARG A 17 1.54 12.05 -2.48
N ASP A 18 1.55 13.33 -2.14
CA ASP A 18 1.73 13.79 -0.77
C ASP A 18 0.55 13.38 0.10
N GLY A 19 -0.68 13.53 -0.39
CA GLY A 19 -1.88 13.06 0.32
C GLY A 19 -1.87 11.55 0.56
N LEU A 20 -1.41 10.76 -0.42
CA LEU A 20 -1.30 9.31 -0.28
C LEU A 20 -0.17 8.91 0.70
N ILE A 21 0.96 9.62 0.70
CA ILE A 21 2.05 9.40 1.66
C ILE A 21 1.59 9.73 3.08
N GLU A 22 0.88 10.85 3.28
CA GLU A 22 0.28 11.22 4.56
C GLU A 22 -0.73 10.16 5.05
N SER A 23 -1.47 9.55 4.11
CA SER A 23 -2.38 8.43 4.39
C SER A 23 -1.64 7.10 4.64
N GLY A 24 -0.30 7.10 4.64
CA GLY A 24 0.55 5.95 4.97
C GLY A 24 0.77 4.98 3.81
N HIS A 25 0.62 5.42 2.56
CA HIS A 25 0.91 4.62 1.37
C HIS A 25 2.33 4.91 0.84
N ASN A 26 2.88 3.96 0.09
CA ASN A 26 4.12 4.13 -0.66
C ASN A 26 3.75 4.49 -2.10
N VAL A 27 4.34 5.56 -2.63
CA VAL A 27 3.92 6.13 -3.91
C VAL A 27 5.12 6.32 -4.82
N ASP A 28 5.08 5.66 -5.97
CA ASP A 28 5.95 5.96 -7.10
C ASP A 28 5.20 6.89 -8.07
N VAL A 29 5.92 7.76 -8.77
CA VAL A 29 5.36 8.70 -9.74
C VAL A 29 6.07 8.54 -11.07
N ALA A 30 5.29 8.44 -12.15
CA ALA A 30 5.75 8.56 -13.53
C ALA A 30 5.11 9.80 -14.17
N ASN A 31 5.87 10.52 -14.99
CA ASN A 31 5.42 11.77 -15.59
C ASN A 31 4.96 11.63 -17.04
N ASP A 32 4.95 10.42 -17.57
CA ASP A 32 4.42 10.10 -18.90
C ASP A 32 3.97 8.63 -18.99
N GLY A 33 3.24 8.33 -20.06
CA GLY A 33 2.66 7.00 -20.21
C GLY A 33 3.68 5.88 -20.50
N VAL A 34 4.85 6.19 -21.09
CA VAL A 34 5.89 5.20 -21.39
C VAL A 34 6.59 4.79 -20.09
N ASP A 35 7.00 5.75 -19.28
CA ASP A 35 7.61 5.49 -17.97
C ASP A 35 6.59 4.80 -17.03
N GLY A 36 5.31 5.22 -17.08
CA GLY A 36 4.23 4.57 -16.33
C GLY A 36 4.04 3.11 -16.71
N LEU A 37 4.03 2.78 -18.01
CA LEU A 37 3.93 1.42 -18.49
C LEU A 37 5.15 0.57 -18.07
N TYR A 38 6.34 1.13 -18.18
CA TYR A 38 7.58 0.47 -17.76
C TYR A 38 7.54 0.10 -16.28
N LEU A 39 7.26 1.07 -15.41
CA LEU A 39 7.18 0.82 -13.97
C LEU A 39 6.09 -0.19 -13.61
N ALA A 40 4.90 -0.08 -14.21
CA ALA A 40 3.80 -1.00 -13.95
C ALA A 40 4.05 -2.43 -14.46
N SER A 41 4.98 -2.61 -15.42
CA SER A 41 5.37 -3.92 -15.93
C SER A 41 6.47 -4.58 -15.10
N GLU A 42 7.43 -3.78 -14.63
CA GLU A 42 8.61 -4.27 -13.89
C GLU A 42 8.35 -4.46 -12.39
N GLN A 43 7.38 -3.73 -11.83
CA GLN A 43 7.15 -3.70 -10.39
C GLN A 43 5.70 -4.06 -10.06
N LYS A 44 5.49 -4.60 -8.84
CA LYS A 44 4.15 -4.92 -8.35
C LYS A 44 3.57 -3.73 -7.60
N TYR A 45 2.38 -3.32 -8.00
CA TYR A 45 1.57 -2.30 -7.34
C TYR A 45 0.23 -2.88 -6.89
N ASP A 46 -0.32 -2.32 -5.81
CA ASP A 46 -1.65 -2.67 -5.33
C ASP A 46 -2.75 -1.97 -6.14
N VAL A 47 -2.44 -0.76 -6.66
CA VAL A 47 -3.33 0.03 -7.51
C VAL A 47 -2.51 1.01 -8.35
N LEU A 48 -3.01 1.30 -9.55
CA LEU A 48 -2.50 2.35 -10.43
C LEU A 48 -3.49 3.50 -10.46
N ILE A 49 -2.98 4.73 -10.43
CA ILE A 49 -3.73 5.96 -10.69
C ILE A 49 -3.16 6.54 -11.97
N VAL A 50 -3.97 6.60 -13.02
CA VAL A 50 -3.48 6.92 -14.37
C VAL A 50 -4.27 8.09 -14.92
N ASP A 51 -3.58 9.21 -15.22
CA ASP A 51 -4.20 10.27 -16.03
C ASP A 51 -4.45 9.74 -17.44
N ARG A 52 -5.59 10.09 -17.97
CA ARG A 52 -5.95 9.76 -19.34
C ARG A 52 -5.09 10.49 -20.36
N MET A 53 -4.82 11.77 -20.13
CA MET A 53 -4.15 12.66 -21.09
C MET A 53 -2.65 12.73 -20.78
N LEU A 54 -1.91 11.68 -21.11
CA LEU A 54 -0.47 11.62 -20.86
C LEU A 54 0.33 11.86 -22.15
N PRO A 55 1.51 12.47 -22.05
CA PRO A 55 2.44 12.55 -23.16
C PRO A 55 3.07 11.20 -23.47
N LYS A 56 3.61 11.05 -24.68
CA LYS A 56 4.27 9.88 -25.27
C LYS A 56 3.34 8.67 -25.47
N LEU A 57 2.55 8.27 -24.45
CA LEU A 57 1.60 7.18 -24.52
C LEU A 57 0.34 7.58 -23.75
N ASP A 58 -0.81 7.65 -24.43
CA ASP A 58 -2.12 7.94 -23.82
C ASP A 58 -2.46 6.94 -22.70
N GLY A 59 -3.06 7.43 -21.61
CA GLY A 59 -3.35 6.61 -20.44
C GLY A 59 -4.24 5.40 -20.73
N LEU A 60 -5.20 5.50 -21.67
CA LEU A 60 -6.03 4.35 -22.03
C LEU A 60 -5.23 3.31 -22.85
N ALA A 61 -4.30 3.77 -23.70
CA ALA A 61 -3.39 2.88 -24.42
C ALA A 61 -2.43 2.16 -23.45
N LEU A 62 -1.93 2.86 -22.44
CA LEU A 62 -1.14 2.25 -21.35
C LEU A 62 -1.94 1.13 -20.67
N ILE A 63 -3.19 1.40 -20.27
CA ILE A 63 -4.05 0.42 -19.60
C ILE A 63 -4.30 -0.79 -20.49
N GLN A 64 -4.60 -0.58 -21.76
CA GLN A 64 -4.79 -1.67 -22.73
C GLN A 64 -3.54 -2.54 -22.88
N ALA A 65 -2.36 -1.93 -22.93
CA ALA A 65 -1.08 -2.66 -23.00
C ALA A 65 -0.87 -3.53 -21.75
N LEU A 66 -1.14 -2.99 -20.54
CA LEU A 66 -1.07 -3.75 -19.29
C LEU A 66 -2.05 -4.92 -19.28
N ARG A 67 -3.29 -4.71 -19.70
CA ARG A 67 -4.29 -5.80 -19.77
C ARG A 67 -3.91 -6.87 -20.77
N SER A 68 -3.34 -6.47 -21.89
CA SER A 68 -2.86 -7.41 -22.93
C SER A 68 -1.69 -8.27 -22.46
N SER A 69 -0.85 -7.76 -21.54
CA SER A 69 0.23 -8.53 -20.89
C SER A 69 -0.25 -9.41 -19.73
N GLY A 70 -1.58 -9.42 -19.44
CA GLY A 70 -2.15 -10.20 -18.33
C GLY A 70 -2.07 -9.50 -16.96
N ASN A 71 -1.58 -8.26 -16.90
CA ASN A 71 -1.56 -7.50 -15.66
C ASN A 71 -2.99 -7.13 -15.24
N LYS A 72 -3.38 -7.55 -14.02
CA LYS A 72 -4.72 -7.34 -13.43
C LYS A 72 -4.73 -6.31 -12.32
N THR A 73 -3.64 -5.58 -12.10
CA THR A 73 -3.58 -4.53 -11.08
C THR A 73 -4.74 -3.55 -11.26
N PRO A 74 -5.52 -3.25 -10.21
CA PRO A 74 -6.61 -2.28 -10.29
C PRO A 74 -6.14 -0.92 -10.79
N VAL A 75 -6.95 -0.27 -11.65
CA VAL A 75 -6.62 1.02 -12.25
C VAL A 75 -7.75 2.02 -12.01
N LEU A 76 -7.43 3.13 -11.35
CA LEU A 76 -8.27 4.32 -11.28
C LEU A 76 -7.84 5.31 -12.37
N VAL A 77 -8.74 5.60 -13.30
CA VAL A 77 -8.49 6.58 -14.36
C VAL A 77 -8.87 7.98 -13.87
N LEU A 78 -7.94 8.93 -13.97
CA LEU A 78 -8.20 10.36 -13.77
C LEU A 78 -8.40 11.05 -15.11
N SER A 79 -9.32 12.01 -15.21
CA SER A 79 -9.53 12.74 -16.46
C SER A 79 -10.24 14.06 -16.27
N SER A 80 -9.89 15.05 -17.09
CA SER A 80 -10.63 16.32 -17.21
C SER A 80 -11.91 16.17 -18.03
N LEU A 81 -12.14 15.02 -18.68
CA LEU A 81 -13.28 14.78 -19.56
C LEU A 81 -14.47 14.21 -18.76
N ALA A 82 -15.46 15.07 -18.50
CA ALA A 82 -16.64 14.70 -17.70
C ALA A 82 -17.75 13.97 -18.48
N LYS A 83 -17.66 13.90 -19.82
CA LYS A 83 -18.70 13.30 -20.67
C LYS A 83 -18.87 11.81 -20.38
N VAL A 84 -20.10 11.34 -20.40
CA VAL A 84 -20.45 9.93 -20.12
C VAL A 84 -19.74 8.97 -21.08
N GLU A 85 -19.67 9.34 -22.36
CA GLU A 85 -19.01 8.53 -23.40
C GLU A 85 -17.54 8.29 -23.08
N GLU A 86 -16.87 9.28 -22.52
CA GLU A 86 -15.47 9.22 -22.16
C GLU A 86 -15.22 8.33 -20.94
N ARG A 87 -16.13 8.37 -19.96
CA ARG A 87 -16.12 7.46 -18.80
C ARG A 87 -16.33 6.02 -19.22
N VAL A 88 -17.30 5.78 -20.11
CA VAL A 88 -17.58 4.45 -20.67
C VAL A 88 -16.37 3.94 -21.44
N LYS A 89 -15.69 4.80 -22.22
CA LYS A 89 -14.48 4.45 -22.96
C LYS A 89 -13.34 4.06 -22.00
N GLY A 90 -13.13 4.84 -20.92
CA GLY A 90 -12.12 4.53 -19.90
C GLY A 90 -12.32 3.17 -19.25
N LEU A 91 -13.55 2.87 -18.82
CA LEU A 91 -13.90 1.58 -18.23
C LEU A 91 -13.77 0.41 -19.23
N ARG A 92 -14.20 0.61 -20.49
CA ARG A 92 -14.05 -0.43 -21.55
C ARG A 92 -12.60 -0.68 -21.95
N SER A 93 -11.71 0.27 -21.72
CA SER A 93 -10.26 0.10 -21.97
C SER A 93 -9.56 -0.72 -20.89
N GLY A 94 -10.28 -1.18 -19.86
CA GLY A 94 -9.75 -1.99 -18.78
C GLY A 94 -9.45 -1.21 -17.48
N GLY A 95 -9.89 0.06 -17.39
CA GLY A 95 -9.93 0.79 -16.13
C GLY A 95 -11.01 0.20 -15.21
N ASP A 96 -10.74 0.10 -13.92
CA ASP A 96 -11.65 -0.48 -12.93
C ASP A 96 -12.56 0.58 -12.29
N ASP A 97 -12.13 1.85 -12.27
CA ASP A 97 -12.93 3.01 -11.89
C ASP A 97 -12.45 4.26 -12.64
N TYR A 98 -13.27 5.32 -12.60
CA TYR A 98 -13.04 6.55 -13.33
C TYR A 98 -13.43 7.77 -12.48
N MET A 99 -12.56 8.76 -12.43
CA MET A 99 -12.75 9.97 -11.61
C MET A 99 -12.46 11.23 -12.42
N VAL A 100 -13.32 12.23 -12.28
CA VAL A 100 -13.22 13.48 -13.04
C VAL A 100 -12.45 14.51 -12.24
N LYS A 101 -11.52 15.22 -12.89
CA LYS A 101 -10.81 16.38 -12.34
C LYS A 101 -11.68 17.66 -12.49
N PRO A 102 -11.71 18.58 -11.50
CA PRO A 102 -11.03 18.50 -10.21
C PRO A 102 -11.76 17.59 -9.21
N PHE A 103 -11.03 17.00 -8.27
CA PHE A 103 -11.56 16.06 -7.28
C PHE A 103 -11.09 16.38 -5.87
N ALA A 104 -11.85 15.92 -4.88
CA ALA A 104 -11.43 15.96 -3.49
C ALA A 104 -10.52 14.74 -3.19
N PHE A 105 -9.44 14.95 -2.42
CA PHE A 105 -8.53 13.86 -2.04
C PHE A 105 -9.25 12.75 -1.26
N SER A 106 -10.23 13.09 -0.42
CA SER A 106 -11.04 12.10 0.30
C SER A 106 -11.84 11.17 -0.63
N GLU A 107 -12.32 11.68 -1.79
CA GLU A 107 -12.98 10.84 -2.80
C GLU A 107 -11.97 9.91 -3.47
N LEU A 108 -10.79 10.41 -3.85
CA LEU A 108 -9.72 9.61 -4.41
C LEU A 108 -9.37 8.44 -3.49
N LEU A 109 -9.14 8.72 -2.20
CA LEU A 109 -8.77 7.71 -1.21
C LEU A 109 -9.85 6.64 -1.05
N ALA A 110 -11.12 7.04 -0.94
CA ALA A 110 -12.25 6.10 -0.82
C ALA A 110 -12.38 5.18 -2.04
N ARG A 111 -12.11 5.68 -3.25
CA ARG A 111 -12.13 4.88 -4.49
C ARG A 111 -10.97 3.88 -4.52
N ILE A 112 -9.76 4.30 -4.16
CA ILE A 112 -8.59 3.43 -4.06
C ILE A 112 -8.86 2.29 -3.07
N GLU A 113 -9.39 2.60 -1.89
CA GLU A 113 -9.74 1.61 -0.88
C GLU A 113 -10.79 0.61 -1.40
N THR A 114 -11.77 1.08 -2.16
CA THR A 114 -12.80 0.23 -2.75
C THR A 114 -12.24 -0.69 -3.84
N LEU A 115 -11.37 -0.18 -4.69
CA LEU A 115 -10.71 -0.96 -5.75
C LEU A 115 -9.81 -2.05 -5.18
N THR A 116 -9.02 -1.71 -4.17
CA THR A 116 -8.10 -2.67 -3.54
C THR A 116 -8.84 -3.68 -2.68
N ARG A 117 -9.97 -3.33 -2.06
CA ARG A 117 -10.82 -4.27 -1.31
C ARG A 117 -11.34 -5.41 -2.20
N ARG A 118 -11.77 -5.14 -3.44
CA ARG A 118 -12.22 -6.18 -4.38
C ARG A 118 -11.12 -7.17 -4.77
N SER A 119 -9.88 -6.70 -4.81
CA SER A 119 -8.69 -7.55 -4.99
C SER A 119 -8.45 -8.46 -3.77
N TRP A 120 -8.93 -8.08 -2.59
CA TRP A 120 -8.77 -8.80 -1.33
C TRP A 120 -9.98 -9.66 -0.94
N ASP A 121 -11.15 -9.47 -1.55
CA ASP A 121 -12.35 -10.29 -1.30
C ASP A 121 -12.21 -11.75 -1.77
N ASN A 122 -11.19 -12.08 -2.57
CA ASN A 122 -10.77 -13.47 -2.79
C ASN A 122 -9.93 -14.03 -1.63
N ASP A 123 -9.54 -13.20 -0.65
CA ASP A 123 -8.80 -13.54 0.57
C ASP A 123 -9.58 -13.11 1.82
N SER A 124 -10.89 -13.36 1.85
CA SER A 124 -11.76 -13.01 2.99
C SER A 124 -11.34 -13.66 4.33
N GLU A 125 -10.44 -14.63 4.30
CA GLU A 125 -9.81 -15.20 5.50
C GLU A 125 -8.65 -14.35 6.06
N ASN A 126 -8.14 -13.33 5.32
CA ASN A 126 -6.92 -12.59 5.70
C ASN A 126 -7.15 -11.15 6.19
N ASN A 127 -8.40 -10.71 6.39
CA ASN A 127 -8.70 -9.35 6.85
C ASN A 127 -8.49 -9.13 8.35
N ILE A 128 -8.44 -10.21 9.12
CA ILE A 128 -8.14 -10.23 10.55
C ILE A 128 -6.89 -11.07 10.76
N LEU A 129 -5.82 -10.43 11.20
CA LEU A 129 -4.61 -11.15 11.60
C LEU A 129 -4.65 -11.35 13.11
N GLN A 130 -4.34 -12.58 13.55
CA GLN A 130 -4.34 -12.91 14.97
C GLN A 130 -3.10 -13.72 15.36
N ILE A 131 -2.43 -13.29 16.42
CA ILE A 131 -1.31 -14.02 17.04
C ILE A 131 -1.53 -14.00 18.55
N GLY A 132 -1.92 -15.13 19.10
CA GLY A 132 -2.32 -15.23 20.51
C GLY A 132 -3.52 -14.31 20.81
N ASP A 133 -3.32 -13.39 21.73
CA ASP A 133 -4.31 -12.37 22.16
C ASP A 133 -4.22 -11.04 21.40
N LEU A 134 -3.30 -10.94 20.41
CA LEU A 134 -3.15 -9.78 19.53
C LEU A 134 -4.01 -9.97 18.29
N VAL A 135 -4.95 -9.05 18.07
CA VAL A 135 -5.87 -9.09 16.92
C VAL A 135 -5.80 -7.77 16.15
N MET A 136 -5.48 -7.83 14.87
CA MET A 136 -5.41 -6.70 13.95
C MET A 136 -6.51 -6.81 12.91
N ASN A 137 -7.38 -5.80 12.84
CA ASN A 137 -8.37 -5.67 11.77
C ASN A 137 -7.84 -4.69 10.73
N LEU A 138 -7.52 -5.21 9.54
CA LEU A 138 -6.88 -4.43 8.48
C LEU A 138 -7.80 -3.37 7.88
N PRO A 139 -9.06 -3.69 7.49
CA PRO A 139 -10.00 -2.70 6.96
C PRO A 139 -10.36 -1.60 7.96
N ALA A 140 -10.60 -1.96 9.22
CA ALA A 140 -10.93 -0.99 10.27
C ALA A 140 -9.69 -0.26 10.80
N ARG A 141 -8.47 -0.70 10.45
CA ARG A 141 -7.18 -0.20 10.96
C ARG A 141 -7.12 -0.16 12.49
N THR A 142 -7.68 -1.18 13.12
CA THR A 142 -7.68 -1.30 14.58
C THR A 142 -6.76 -2.43 15.04
N LEU A 143 -6.18 -2.26 16.20
CA LEU A 143 -5.38 -3.26 16.89
C LEU A 143 -5.91 -3.43 18.30
N THR A 144 -6.12 -4.68 18.69
CA THR A 144 -6.45 -5.00 20.09
C THR A 144 -5.49 -6.04 20.63
N ARG A 145 -5.18 -5.98 21.91
CA ARG A 145 -4.47 -7.01 22.64
C ARG A 145 -5.15 -7.31 23.97
N ALA A 146 -5.47 -8.57 24.21
CA ALA A 146 -6.31 -8.98 25.34
C ALA A 146 -7.60 -8.13 25.46
N GLY A 147 -8.24 -7.78 24.34
CA GLY A 147 -9.43 -6.95 24.26
C GLY A 147 -9.22 -5.44 24.44
N LYS A 148 -7.99 -4.98 24.73
CA LYS A 148 -7.67 -3.56 24.88
C LYS A 148 -7.24 -2.97 23.54
N ASN A 149 -7.82 -1.83 23.16
CA ASN A 149 -7.44 -1.11 21.94
C ASN A 149 -6.05 -0.47 22.10
N ILE A 150 -5.18 -0.66 21.09
CA ILE A 150 -3.83 -0.14 21.04
C ILE A 150 -3.70 0.81 19.85
N PRO A 151 -3.55 2.12 20.05
CA PRO A 151 -3.39 3.07 18.97
C PRO A 151 -2.00 2.96 18.36
N LEU A 152 -1.95 2.70 17.05
CA LEU A 152 -0.73 2.69 16.26
C LEU A 152 -0.69 3.86 15.28
N GLN A 153 0.52 4.38 15.04
CA GLN A 153 0.78 5.26 13.90
C GLN A 153 0.83 4.45 12.60
N ASN A 154 0.62 5.09 11.45
CA ASN A 154 0.60 4.40 10.15
C ASN A 154 1.81 3.49 9.89
N ARG A 155 3.02 3.93 10.23
CA ARG A 155 4.25 3.15 10.05
C ARG A 155 4.33 1.97 11.01
N GLU A 156 3.91 2.16 12.26
CA GLU A 156 3.85 1.09 13.26
C GLU A 156 2.83 0.01 12.85
N PHE A 157 1.68 0.45 12.30
CA PHE A 157 0.65 -0.46 11.79
C PHE A 157 1.18 -1.31 10.63
N LYS A 158 1.82 -0.69 9.63
CA LYS A 158 2.44 -1.41 8.49
C LYS A 158 3.53 -2.38 8.94
N LEU A 159 4.40 -1.95 9.88
CA LEU A 159 5.44 -2.81 10.42
C LEU A 159 4.85 -4.05 11.09
N LEU A 160 3.85 -3.85 11.94
CA LEU A 160 3.19 -4.94 12.64
C LEU A 160 2.42 -5.85 11.66
N GLU A 161 1.69 -5.30 10.71
CA GLU A 161 1.03 -6.06 9.64
C GLU A 161 2.02 -6.95 8.88
N TYR A 162 3.15 -6.37 8.45
CA TYR A 162 4.20 -7.11 7.74
C TYR A 162 4.71 -8.30 8.54
N MET A 163 4.88 -8.11 9.86
CA MET A 163 5.30 -9.18 10.76
C MET A 163 4.18 -10.20 10.99
N MET A 164 2.94 -9.77 11.24
CA MET A 164 1.80 -10.66 11.52
C MET A 164 1.39 -11.52 10.32
N ARG A 165 1.67 -11.08 9.10
CA ARG A 165 1.49 -11.91 7.88
C ARG A 165 2.56 -13.01 7.74
N ARG A 166 3.59 -13.02 8.58
CA ARG A 166 4.71 -13.99 8.58
C ARG A 166 4.97 -14.49 9.99
N PRO A 167 3.96 -15.11 10.64
CA PRO A 167 4.11 -15.61 12.00
C PRO A 167 5.21 -16.66 12.05
N ASP A 168 5.94 -16.68 13.14
CA ASP A 168 7.04 -17.63 13.44
C ASP A 168 8.26 -17.57 12.47
N GLN A 169 8.22 -16.68 11.47
CA GLN A 169 9.34 -16.49 10.55
C GLN A 169 10.32 -15.44 11.06
N VAL A 170 11.59 -15.65 10.81
CA VAL A 170 12.62 -14.63 11.06
C VAL A 170 12.60 -13.62 9.92
N ILE A 171 12.32 -12.39 10.24
CA ILE A 171 12.26 -11.26 9.30
C ILE A 171 13.52 -10.42 9.50
N THR A 172 14.35 -10.32 8.47
CA THR A 172 15.60 -9.57 8.54
C THR A 172 15.32 -8.07 8.53
N ARG A 173 16.32 -7.27 8.97
CA ARG A 173 16.23 -5.79 8.88
C ARG A 173 16.05 -5.33 7.44
N THR A 174 16.76 -5.95 6.50
CA THR A 174 16.63 -5.67 5.07
C THR A 174 15.22 -5.93 4.57
N MET A 175 14.62 -7.07 4.90
CA MET A 175 13.22 -7.39 4.54
C MET A 175 12.22 -6.36 5.10
N LEU A 176 12.47 -5.85 6.32
CA LEU A 176 11.63 -4.79 6.90
C LEU A 176 11.84 -3.45 6.19
N LEU A 177 13.08 -3.08 5.87
CA LEU A 177 13.38 -1.87 5.12
C LEU A 177 12.72 -1.89 3.73
N GLU A 178 12.83 -2.98 3.01
CA GLU A 178 12.21 -3.16 1.70
C GLU A 178 10.68 -3.20 1.78
N GLY A 179 10.14 -4.03 2.67
CA GLY A 179 8.70 -4.32 2.71
C GLY A 179 7.84 -3.25 3.40
N VAL A 180 8.43 -2.36 4.20
CA VAL A 180 7.68 -1.35 4.98
C VAL A 180 8.09 0.08 4.64
N TRP A 181 9.35 0.30 4.24
CA TRP A 181 9.90 1.62 3.91
C TRP A 181 10.27 1.79 2.44
N ASP A 182 10.22 0.74 1.62
CA ASP A 182 10.69 0.71 0.21
C ASP A 182 12.15 1.19 0.06
N PHE A 183 12.97 0.94 1.08
CA PHE A 183 14.40 1.22 1.02
C PHE A 183 15.15 0.01 0.48
N TYR A 184 15.66 0.12 -0.73
CA TYR A 184 16.50 -0.89 -1.41
C TYR A 184 18.00 -0.69 -1.11
N PHE A 185 18.33 0.11 -0.12
CA PHE A 185 19.68 0.31 0.38
C PHE A 185 19.66 0.33 1.91
N ASN A 186 20.78 -0.04 2.52
CA ASN A 186 20.92 0.05 3.98
C ASN A 186 21.21 1.51 4.37
N PRO A 187 20.31 2.24 5.03
CA PRO A 187 20.52 3.64 5.40
C PRO A 187 21.55 3.81 6.55
N GLN A 188 22.25 2.75 6.97
CA GLN A 188 23.19 2.75 8.11
C GLN A 188 22.63 3.39 9.38
N THR A 189 21.35 3.24 9.62
CA THR A 189 20.63 3.82 10.75
C THR A 189 19.98 2.73 11.59
N ASN A 190 19.79 3.01 12.88
CA ASN A 190 19.04 2.15 13.80
C ASN A 190 17.50 2.28 13.60
N LEU A 191 17.07 2.65 12.38
CA LEU A 191 15.68 2.94 12.09
C LEU A 191 14.75 1.78 12.50
N ILE A 192 15.05 0.58 12.02
CA ILE A 192 14.24 -0.62 12.31
C ILE A 192 14.23 -0.93 13.81
N ASP A 193 15.40 -0.91 14.44
CA ASP A 193 15.53 -1.24 15.86
C ASP A 193 14.75 -0.24 16.74
N ALA A 194 14.77 1.04 16.39
CA ALA A 194 14.00 2.08 17.07
C ALA A 194 12.48 1.90 16.88
N GLN A 195 12.06 1.54 15.66
CA GLN A 195 10.62 1.32 15.38
C GLN A 195 10.11 0.05 16.06
N VAL A 196 10.86 -1.04 16.03
CA VAL A 196 10.52 -2.26 16.76
C VAL A 196 10.48 -2.01 18.27
N SER A 197 11.42 -1.22 18.80
CA SER A 197 11.40 -0.83 20.22
C SER A 197 10.13 -0.06 20.60
N LYS A 198 9.72 0.93 19.78
CA LYS A 198 8.47 1.68 19.98
C LYS A 198 7.24 0.75 19.89
N LEU A 199 7.24 -0.17 18.94
CA LEU A 199 6.15 -1.12 18.77
C LEU A 199 6.03 -2.05 19.99
N ARG A 200 7.14 -2.59 20.50
CA ARG A 200 7.18 -3.39 21.74
C ARG A 200 6.65 -2.63 22.95
N GLN A 201 6.96 -1.34 23.07
CA GLN A 201 6.43 -0.53 24.16
C GLN A 201 4.90 -0.46 24.15
N LYS A 202 4.28 -0.54 22.99
CA LYS A 202 2.83 -0.49 22.83
C LYS A 202 2.16 -1.86 22.96
N ILE A 203 2.74 -2.88 22.34
CA ILE A 203 2.08 -4.19 22.26
C ILE A 203 2.57 -5.20 23.29
N ASP A 204 3.78 -5.08 23.81
CA ASP A 204 4.35 -6.06 24.75
C ASP A 204 4.41 -5.54 26.20
N LYS A 205 4.64 -4.24 26.37
CA LYS A 205 4.76 -3.67 27.73
C LYS A 205 3.41 -3.72 28.47
N GLY A 206 3.41 -4.36 29.64
CA GLY A 206 2.21 -4.52 30.45
C GLY A 206 1.38 -5.75 30.15
N PHE A 207 1.86 -6.61 29.25
CA PHE A 207 1.30 -7.94 28.99
C PHE A 207 2.25 -9.05 29.48
N GLU A 208 1.68 -10.19 29.85
CA GLU A 208 2.43 -11.30 30.46
C GLU A 208 3.49 -11.89 29.50
N LYS A 209 3.16 -11.96 28.21
CA LYS A 209 4.04 -12.52 27.18
C LYS A 209 4.39 -11.48 26.14
N SER A 210 5.67 -11.37 25.82
CA SER A 210 6.12 -10.62 24.64
C SER A 210 5.86 -11.42 23.36
N LEU A 211 5.38 -10.74 22.32
CA LEU A 211 5.13 -11.37 21.01
C LEU A 211 6.24 -11.07 20.01
N ILE A 212 6.93 -9.94 20.12
CA ILE A 212 8.03 -9.61 19.23
C ILE A 212 9.35 -10.04 19.86
N HIS A 213 10.04 -10.99 19.22
CA HIS A 213 11.31 -11.53 19.66
C HIS A 213 12.45 -11.04 18.78
N THR A 214 13.65 -10.87 19.38
CA THR A 214 14.87 -10.59 18.65
C THR A 214 15.62 -11.89 18.40
N VAL A 215 15.89 -12.21 17.14
CA VAL A 215 16.77 -13.29 16.75
C VAL A 215 18.15 -12.70 16.50
N ARG A 216 19.09 -12.93 17.44
CA ARG A 216 20.43 -12.32 17.39
C ARG A 216 21.13 -12.62 16.08
N GLY A 217 21.69 -11.60 15.45
CA GLY A 217 22.40 -11.71 14.17
C GLY A 217 21.50 -11.90 12.94
N ALA A 218 20.19 -12.15 13.10
CA ALA A 218 19.27 -12.41 11.98
C ALA A 218 18.17 -11.33 11.81
N GLY A 219 17.49 -10.92 12.89
CA GLY A 219 16.40 -9.96 12.78
C GLY A 219 15.36 -10.10 13.87
N TYR A 220 14.10 -10.09 13.49
CA TYR A 220 12.96 -10.13 14.39
C TYR A 220 11.97 -11.23 14.00
N LYS A 221 11.25 -11.75 14.97
CA LYS A 221 10.18 -12.72 14.78
C LYS A 221 8.97 -12.28 15.60
N ILE A 222 7.77 -12.50 15.10
CA ILE A 222 6.55 -12.39 15.90
C ILE A 222 5.99 -13.78 16.15
N SER A 223 5.77 -14.13 17.43
CA SER A 223 5.39 -15.49 17.85
C SER A 223 4.79 -15.46 19.24
N VAL A 224 3.90 -16.42 19.54
CA VAL A 224 3.41 -16.67 20.91
C VAL A 224 4.49 -17.39 21.74
N ASN A 225 5.32 -18.19 21.07
CA ASN A 225 6.44 -18.91 21.68
C ASN A 225 7.76 -18.24 21.29
N PRO A 226 8.67 -17.98 22.26
CA PRO A 226 9.95 -17.34 21.98
C PRO A 226 10.88 -18.16 21.08
#